data_cb3bd3ef29ae59eda73391cd14f4e245
#
_entry.id   cb3bd3ef29ae59eda73391cd14f4e245
#
_cell.length_a   1.000
_cell.length_b   1.000
_cell.length_c   1.000
_cell.angle_alpha   90.00
_cell.angle_beta   90.00
_cell.angle_gamma   90.00
#
_symmetry.space_group_name_H-M   'P 1'
#
loop_
_entity.id
_entity.type
_entity.pdbx_description
1 polymer ?
#
loop_
_entity_poly.entity_id
_entity_poly.type
_entity_poly.pdbx_seq_one_letter_code
_entity_poly.pdbx_strand_id
1 'polypeptide(L)'
;MRECFRMKKLSHFAHTSNWATAANYVAKRYLEPVEREVYFEDVKLQMDAKLWGEEFNRHNPPKKVDIFQVSVIEFVNRPGRPLYHLEHFIEGKYTKYNSNSGFISSENMRLTPQAFSHFTFERSGHELVVVDIQGVGDLYTDPQIHTARGTEYGDGNLGLRGMALFFHSHVCNSVCRSLGLTPFDLSPAELKAASCCAAVPPQGSKTCVRGKEELCLSMSEYEKQHLEEVLGQPRLRQRTYSNPSDMHKAQNGAPVLRHQDSGFRSLSSGSEDTNDDDPLEFDLASDSEDAESANSAPATYVSSGEVASLLLQRQNSGRPRRTRYESEGSSTLGDEHERAEFHKLVAMKARPSSVTNEVLIRQLLREQGQHRMPQRSLLGQIHLEMTKCHENGRFSPEGHIIDAGNYDQRSAMFHLEKAAQCGSLEAVLTLAKLHLGLHHDLLQDVVLPESEDNTNKGMDYLIQAAYSGDRASMISVAKAFDTGTNLGTSRKRSWKDAVYWYDLAVTTTDDDEGGEYDGCMDDPSYLLLARQAELYLEGGFGLNRDCNKAGELYQTAAEEATAAMKGRLANKYYMLSEEAFSQIEED
;
A
#
# COMPACT_ATOMS: atom_id res chain seq x y z
N MET A 1 -13.65 2.01 19.58
CA MET A 1 -12.81 2.54 20.69
C MET A 1 -12.55 1.46 21.73
N ARG A 2 -11.42 1.56 22.48
CA ARG A 2 -11.04 0.59 23.52
C ARG A 2 -10.89 1.29 24.87
N GLU A 3 -11.33 0.64 25.96
CA GLU A 3 -11.04 1.05 27.34
C GLU A 3 -9.77 0.35 27.83
N CYS A 4 -9.01 1.00 28.69
CA CYS A 4 -7.72 0.54 29.18
C CYS A 4 -7.75 0.35 30.69
N PHE A 5 -7.26 -0.80 31.13
CA PHE A 5 -7.16 -1.16 32.53
C PHE A 5 -5.71 -1.40 32.91
N ARG A 6 -5.31 -0.88 34.03
CA ARG A 6 -4.03 -1.20 34.63
C ARG A 6 -4.08 -2.60 35.25
N MET A 7 -3.06 -3.41 35.01
CA MET A 7 -3.04 -4.80 35.47
C MET A 7 -1.64 -5.20 35.97
N LYS A 8 -1.63 -6.13 36.91
CA LYS A 8 -0.43 -6.83 37.35
C LYS A 8 -0.67 -8.35 37.35
N LYS A 9 0.33 -9.15 36.98
CA LYS A 9 0.23 -10.61 36.99
C LYS A 9 0.44 -11.18 38.39
N LEU A 10 -0.51 -11.92 38.92
CA LEU A 10 -0.39 -12.62 40.21
C LEU A 10 0.68 -13.71 40.20
N SER A 11 1.04 -14.26 39.03
CA SER A 11 2.10 -15.26 38.95
C SER A 11 3.45 -14.79 39.48
N HIS A 12 3.71 -13.49 39.46
CA HIS A 12 4.92 -12.91 40.02
C HIS A 12 4.89 -12.82 41.57
N PHE A 13 3.72 -13.09 42.20
CA PHE A 13 3.55 -13.12 43.63
C PHE A 13 3.68 -14.51 44.23
N ALA A 14 3.94 -15.54 43.44
CA ALA A 14 4.00 -16.92 43.92
C ALA A 14 5.10 -17.12 45.00
N HIS A 15 6.11 -16.25 45.03
CA HIS A 15 7.26 -16.31 45.91
C HIS A 15 7.46 -15.07 46.77
N THR A 16 6.79 -13.95 46.45
CA THR A 16 6.89 -12.71 47.25
C THR A 16 5.51 -12.06 47.33
N SER A 17 5.12 -11.61 48.51
CA SER A 17 3.89 -10.82 48.70
C SER A 17 4.05 -9.35 48.33
N ASN A 18 5.16 -8.97 47.70
CA ASN A 18 5.45 -7.60 47.38
C ASN A 18 4.85 -7.20 46.01
N TRP A 19 3.70 -6.55 46.05
CA TRP A 19 3.00 -6.02 44.86
C TRP A 19 3.87 -5.03 44.07
N ALA A 20 4.74 -4.30 44.72
CA ALA A 20 5.60 -3.31 44.07
C ALA A 20 6.58 -3.91 43.05
N THR A 21 7.00 -5.17 43.26
CA THR A 21 7.94 -5.86 42.35
C THR A 21 7.31 -6.47 41.10
N ALA A 22 5.96 -6.51 41.02
CA ALA A 22 5.29 -7.08 39.86
C ALA A 22 5.26 -6.12 38.69
N ALA A 23 5.60 -6.63 37.50
CA ALA A 23 5.56 -5.87 36.25
C ALA A 23 4.16 -5.31 35.96
N ASN A 24 4.14 -4.08 35.50
CA ASN A 24 2.91 -3.39 35.11
C ASN A 24 2.50 -3.77 33.71
N TYR A 25 1.19 -3.95 33.54
CA TYR A 25 0.55 -4.25 32.25
C TYR A 25 -0.63 -3.31 32.00
N VAL A 26 -1.00 -3.19 30.74
CA VAL A 26 -2.25 -2.58 30.29
C VAL A 26 -3.10 -3.67 29.66
N ALA A 27 -4.32 -3.81 30.13
CA ALA A 27 -5.34 -4.64 29.50
C ALA A 27 -6.31 -3.72 28.76
N LYS A 28 -6.54 -3.97 27.48
CA LYS A 28 -7.43 -3.17 26.62
C LYS A 28 -8.62 -4.01 26.17
N ARG A 29 -9.82 -3.46 26.23
CA ARG A 29 -11.05 -4.09 25.76
C ARG A 29 -11.84 -3.13 24.88
N TYR A 30 -12.55 -3.64 23.89
CA TYR A 30 -13.48 -2.86 23.11
C TYR A 30 -14.65 -2.36 23.95
N LEU A 31 -15.06 -1.10 23.74
CA LEU A 31 -16.23 -0.50 24.40
C LEU A 31 -17.53 -1.11 23.89
N GLU A 32 -17.59 -1.36 22.59
CA GLU A 32 -18.71 -2.05 21.94
C GLU A 32 -18.37 -3.53 21.79
N PRO A 33 -19.36 -4.41 21.85
CA PRO A 33 -19.12 -5.84 21.58
C PRO A 33 -18.58 -6.04 20.17
N VAL A 34 -17.47 -6.78 20.08
CA VAL A 34 -16.87 -7.22 18.81
C VAL A 34 -16.75 -8.74 18.82
N GLU A 35 -16.63 -9.33 17.64
CA GLU A 35 -16.34 -10.74 17.50
C GLU A 35 -14.99 -11.10 18.12
N ARG A 36 -14.85 -12.34 18.55
CA ARG A 36 -13.63 -12.81 19.25
C ARG A 36 -12.41 -12.78 18.34
N GLU A 37 -12.62 -13.03 17.06
CA GLU A 37 -11.62 -13.04 16.00
C GLU A 37 -10.90 -11.70 15.86
N VAL A 38 -11.60 -10.59 16.05
CA VAL A 38 -11.03 -9.22 15.99
C VAL A 38 -9.87 -9.03 16.97
N TYR A 39 -9.95 -9.65 18.16
CA TYR A 39 -8.83 -9.59 19.12
C TYR A 39 -7.56 -10.27 18.60
N PHE A 40 -7.70 -11.32 17.81
CA PHE A 40 -6.56 -12.04 17.25
C PHE A 40 -6.03 -11.35 15.98
N GLU A 41 -6.91 -10.73 15.20
CA GLU A 41 -6.53 -9.91 14.05
C GLU A 41 -5.71 -8.68 14.48
N ASP A 42 -6.08 -8.01 15.56
CA ASP A 42 -5.31 -6.92 16.15
C ASP A 42 -3.91 -7.38 16.60
N VAL A 43 -3.81 -8.58 17.19
CA VAL A 43 -2.51 -9.17 17.54
C VAL A 43 -1.68 -9.41 16.29
N LYS A 44 -2.26 -9.99 15.25
CA LYS A 44 -1.58 -10.22 13.97
C LYS A 44 -1.06 -8.90 13.40
N LEU A 45 -1.93 -7.88 13.31
CA LEU A 45 -1.56 -6.54 12.82
C LEU A 45 -0.33 -5.99 13.57
N GLN A 46 -0.36 -6.00 14.91
CA GLN A 46 0.72 -5.44 15.72
C GLN A 46 2.01 -6.27 15.60
N MET A 47 1.90 -7.59 15.45
CA MET A 47 3.06 -8.46 15.27
C MET A 47 3.67 -8.31 13.87
N ASP A 48 2.85 -8.15 12.84
CA ASP A 48 3.33 -7.84 11.49
C ASP A 48 4.03 -6.48 11.44
N ALA A 49 3.46 -5.45 12.09
CA ALA A 49 4.13 -4.16 12.25
C ALA A 49 5.46 -4.28 13.01
N LYS A 50 5.55 -5.18 14.01
CA LYS A 50 6.81 -5.46 14.73
C LYS A 50 7.87 -6.04 13.80
N LEU A 51 7.53 -6.97 12.92
CA LEU A 51 8.46 -7.52 11.91
C LEU A 51 9.01 -6.41 11.00
N TRP A 52 8.16 -5.46 10.61
CA TRP A 52 8.61 -4.28 9.87
C TRP A 52 9.54 -3.38 10.68
N GLY A 53 9.33 -3.24 11.99
CA GLY A 53 10.26 -2.55 12.89
C GLY A 53 11.62 -3.26 12.97
N GLU A 54 11.64 -4.59 13.02
CA GLU A 54 12.88 -5.38 12.98
C GLU A 54 13.61 -5.20 11.63
N GLU A 55 12.88 -5.19 10.51
CA GLU A 55 13.46 -4.94 9.19
C GLU A 55 14.04 -3.52 9.08
N PHE A 56 13.32 -2.51 9.57
CA PHE A 56 13.82 -1.14 9.65
C PHE A 56 15.14 -1.07 10.42
N ASN A 57 15.21 -1.71 11.58
CA ASN A 57 16.40 -1.74 12.43
C ASN A 57 17.60 -2.44 11.77
N ARG A 58 17.38 -3.38 10.84
CA ARG A 58 18.45 -4.04 10.07
C ARG A 58 19.19 -3.08 9.14
N HIS A 59 18.51 -2.00 8.73
CA HIS A 59 19.12 -0.96 7.87
C HIS A 59 19.91 0.08 8.67
N ASN A 60 20.13 -0.16 9.97
CA ASN A 60 20.90 0.70 10.87
C ASN A 60 20.46 2.17 10.85
N PRO A 61 19.18 2.45 11.11
CA PRO A 61 18.72 3.83 11.22
C PRO A 61 19.41 4.54 12.38
N PRO A 62 19.45 5.89 12.40
CA PRO A 62 20.02 6.65 13.50
C PRO A 62 19.39 6.33 14.86
N LYS A 63 18.10 6.00 14.87
CA LYS A 63 17.37 5.49 16.04
C LYS A 63 16.58 4.26 15.65
N LYS A 64 16.73 3.19 16.42
CA LYS A 64 15.96 1.97 16.27
C LYS A 64 14.56 2.14 16.84
N VAL A 65 13.60 1.40 16.30
CA VAL A 65 12.22 1.35 16.78
C VAL A 65 11.91 -0.03 17.36
N ASP A 66 11.04 -0.09 18.34
CA ASP A 66 10.47 -1.35 18.81
C ASP A 66 8.94 -1.21 18.90
N ILE A 67 8.24 -2.26 18.51
CA ILE A 67 6.78 -2.34 18.62
C ILE A 67 6.47 -3.41 19.66
N PHE A 68 5.60 -3.07 20.62
CA PHE A 68 5.29 -3.97 21.71
C PHE A 68 4.65 -5.26 21.22
N GLN A 69 5.00 -6.33 21.92
CA GLN A 69 4.27 -7.58 21.80
C GLN A 69 2.95 -7.44 22.54
N VAL A 70 1.87 -7.77 21.88
CA VAL A 70 0.53 -7.86 22.46
C VAL A 70 0.13 -9.32 22.58
N SER A 71 -0.67 -9.64 23.59
CA SER A 71 -1.23 -10.98 23.82
C SER A 71 -2.71 -10.88 24.09
N VAL A 72 -3.49 -11.89 23.72
CA VAL A 72 -4.89 -12.00 24.13
C VAL A 72 -4.98 -12.77 25.43
N ILE A 73 -5.72 -12.23 26.40
CA ILE A 73 -6.07 -12.92 27.64
C ILE A 73 -7.58 -13.12 27.72
N GLU A 74 -7.99 -14.28 28.20
CA GLU A 74 -9.38 -14.65 28.43
C GLU A 74 -9.63 -14.86 29.92
N PHE A 75 -10.66 -14.19 30.45
CA PHE A 75 -11.09 -14.39 31.85
C PHE A 75 -12.14 -15.50 31.92
N VAL A 76 -11.68 -16.74 31.95
CA VAL A 76 -12.52 -17.95 31.88
C VAL A 76 -13.57 -18.07 33.00
N ASN A 77 -13.30 -17.46 34.17
CA ASN A 77 -14.19 -17.50 35.34
C ASN A 77 -15.18 -16.32 35.39
N ARG A 78 -15.16 -15.43 34.39
CA ARG A 78 -16.12 -14.31 34.30
C ARG A 78 -17.25 -14.65 33.34
N PRO A 79 -18.49 -14.18 33.62
CA PRO A 79 -19.61 -14.34 32.69
C PRO A 79 -19.24 -13.81 31.29
N GLY A 80 -19.56 -14.56 30.23
CA GLY A 80 -19.24 -14.20 28.85
C GLY A 80 -17.77 -14.40 28.48
N ARG A 81 -16.90 -14.83 29.38
CA ARG A 81 -15.46 -15.12 29.14
C ARG A 81 -14.78 -13.99 28.34
N PRO A 82 -14.77 -12.74 28.84
CA PRO A 82 -14.32 -11.59 28.09
C PRO A 82 -12.84 -11.69 27.73
N LEU A 83 -12.51 -11.22 26.50
CA LEU A 83 -11.16 -11.11 25.99
C LEU A 83 -10.62 -9.70 26.23
N TYR A 84 -9.31 -9.61 26.40
CA TYR A 84 -8.56 -8.37 26.50
C TYR A 84 -7.24 -8.52 25.77
N HIS A 85 -6.77 -7.45 25.14
CA HIS A 85 -5.37 -7.33 24.75
C HIS A 85 -4.53 -6.98 25.97
N LEU A 86 -3.40 -7.65 26.11
CA LEU A 86 -2.46 -7.44 27.19
C LEU A 86 -1.12 -6.98 26.64
N GLU A 87 -0.66 -5.83 27.11
CA GLU A 87 0.64 -5.24 26.79
C GLU A 87 1.39 -4.86 28.07
N HIS A 88 2.72 -4.75 27.97
CA HIS A 88 3.49 -4.13 29.04
C HIS A 88 3.15 -2.64 29.15
N PHE A 89 2.99 -2.15 30.37
CA PHE A 89 2.87 -0.72 30.63
C PHE A 89 4.20 -0.03 30.31
N ILE A 90 4.12 1.09 29.60
CA ILE A 90 5.27 1.94 29.32
C ILE A 90 5.15 3.21 30.14
N GLU A 91 6.18 3.54 30.89
CA GLU A 91 6.25 4.79 31.60
C GLU A 91 6.80 5.89 30.72
N GLY A 92 6.22 7.07 30.83
CA GLY A 92 6.63 8.24 30.08
C GLY A 92 5.47 8.94 29.38
N LYS A 93 5.78 10.03 28.67
CA LYS A 93 4.77 10.79 27.93
C LYS A 93 4.36 10.02 26.67
N TYR A 94 3.14 9.50 26.66
CA TYR A 94 2.54 8.89 25.48
C TYR A 94 2.28 9.96 24.42
N THR A 95 2.73 9.71 23.21
CA THR A 95 2.62 10.65 22.07
C THR A 95 2.13 9.91 20.84
N LYS A 96 1.16 10.50 20.13
CA LYS A 96 0.75 10.10 18.81
C LYS A 96 1.54 10.93 17.79
N TYR A 97 2.36 10.26 16.99
CA TYR A 97 3.25 10.92 16.02
C TYR A 97 2.57 11.11 14.66
N ASN A 98 1.86 10.09 14.19
CA ASN A 98 0.99 10.18 13.01
C ASN A 98 -0.27 9.33 13.23
N SER A 99 -1.25 9.47 12.34
CA SER A 99 -2.48 8.68 12.36
C SER A 99 -2.69 7.94 11.04
N ASN A 100 -3.62 7.00 11.05
CA ASN A 100 -4.09 6.31 9.85
C ASN A 100 -4.83 7.21 8.84
N SER A 101 -5.23 8.41 9.26
CA SER A 101 -5.95 9.40 8.43
C SER A 101 -5.09 10.58 7.98
N GLY A 102 -3.77 10.45 8.06
CA GLY A 102 -2.81 11.45 7.56
C GLY A 102 -2.46 12.57 8.53
N PHE A 103 -2.93 12.54 9.79
CA PHE A 103 -2.51 13.51 10.80
C PHE A 103 -1.04 13.33 11.17
N ILE A 104 -0.31 14.43 11.32
CA ILE A 104 1.05 14.49 11.89
C ILE A 104 1.05 15.46 13.08
N SER A 105 1.69 15.03 14.19
CA SER A 105 1.83 15.89 15.36
C SER A 105 2.83 17.02 15.08
N SER A 106 2.35 18.26 15.06
CA SER A 106 3.20 19.45 14.92
C SER A 106 3.96 19.79 16.21
N GLU A 107 3.37 19.50 17.37
CA GLU A 107 3.98 19.81 18.67
C GLU A 107 5.12 18.86 19.07
N ASN A 108 5.05 17.61 18.60
CA ASN A 108 6.02 16.55 18.95
C ASN A 108 6.56 15.91 17.67
N MET A 109 6.96 16.73 16.70
CA MET A 109 7.48 16.23 15.43
C MET A 109 8.77 15.44 15.65
N ARG A 110 8.77 14.19 15.20
CA ARG A 110 9.94 13.31 15.21
C ARG A 110 10.17 12.75 13.82
N LEU A 111 11.45 12.63 13.45
CA LEU A 111 11.83 12.16 12.12
C LEU A 111 11.66 10.65 11.95
N THR A 112 12.01 9.88 12.98
CA THR A 112 12.00 8.41 12.95
C THR A 112 10.63 7.80 12.66
N PRO A 113 9.51 8.21 13.31
CA PRO A 113 8.18 7.66 13.00
C PRO A 113 7.78 7.82 11.54
N GLN A 114 8.03 9.01 10.98
CA GLN A 114 7.69 9.31 9.59
C GLN A 114 8.57 8.53 8.60
N ALA A 115 9.87 8.43 8.91
CA ALA A 115 10.80 7.64 8.09
C ALA A 115 10.50 6.12 8.18
N PHE A 116 10.07 5.63 9.33
CA PHE A 116 9.65 4.25 9.50
C PHE A 116 8.42 3.92 8.63
N SER A 117 7.38 4.75 8.67
CA SER A 117 6.20 4.57 7.80
C SER A 117 6.60 4.57 6.32
N HIS A 118 7.39 5.54 5.87
CA HIS A 118 7.87 5.60 4.48
C HIS A 118 8.73 4.38 4.10
N PHE A 119 9.59 3.93 5.00
CA PHE A 119 10.41 2.73 4.79
C PHE A 119 9.56 1.49 4.53
N THR A 120 8.49 1.29 5.29
CA THR A 120 7.62 0.12 5.10
C THR A 120 6.96 0.12 3.73
N PHE A 121 6.55 1.28 3.23
CA PHE A 121 5.98 1.43 1.89
C PHE A 121 7.00 1.05 0.80
N GLU A 122 8.18 1.65 0.80
CA GLU A 122 9.18 1.40 -0.24
C GLU A 122 9.69 -0.04 -0.20
N ARG A 123 9.91 -0.59 1.01
CA ARG A 123 10.41 -1.96 1.19
C ARG A 123 9.39 -3.04 0.89
N SER A 124 8.11 -2.78 1.08
CA SER A 124 7.03 -3.72 0.70
C SER A 124 6.77 -3.79 -0.81
N GLY A 125 7.41 -2.92 -1.59
CA GLY A 125 7.11 -2.77 -3.02
C GLY A 125 5.80 -2.04 -3.28
N HIS A 126 5.47 -1.08 -2.41
CA HIS A 126 4.27 -0.25 -2.38
C HIS A 126 2.99 -0.99 -1.91
N GLU A 127 3.11 -2.23 -1.42
CA GLU A 127 1.95 -3.02 -1.03
C GLU A 127 1.33 -2.60 0.30
N LEU A 128 2.12 -2.00 1.20
CA LEU A 128 1.62 -1.55 2.49
C LEU A 128 2.39 -0.35 3.06
N VAL A 129 1.78 0.33 4.01
CA VAL A 129 2.42 1.33 4.86
C VAL A 129 1.97 1.15 6.31
N VAL A 130 2.93 1.10 7.24
CA VAL A 130 2.66 1.09 8.69
C VAL A 130 2.50 2.52 9.17
N VAL A 131 1.35 2.84 9.72
CA VAL A 131 0.95 4.17 10.19
C VAL A 131 0.39 4.09 11.61
N ASP A 132 -0.21 5.16 12.07
CA ASP A 132 -0.75 5.29 13.43
C ASP A 132 0.33 5.08 14.49
N ILE A 133 1.53 5.61 14.20
CA ILE A 133 2.69 5.46 15.06
C ILE A 133 2.51 6.29 16.32
N GLN A 134 2.44 5.60 17.45
CA GLN A 134 2.18 6.18 18.76
C GLN A 134 2.83 5.35 19.86
N GLY A 135 3.12 5.96 21.01
CA GLY A 135 3.78 5.30 22.12
C GLY A 135 4.64 6.24 22.94
N VAL A 136 5.70 5.73 23.55
CA VAL A 136 6.63 6.50 24.38
C VAL A 136 8.03 6.41 23.77
N GLY A 137 8.56 7.54 23.33
CA GLY A 137 9.86 7.56 22.66
C GLY A 137 9.85 6.75 21.37
N ASP A 138 10.71 5.74 21.27
CA ASP A 138 10.83 4.84 20.13
C ASP A 138 10.16 3.47 20.38
N LEU A 139 9.38 3.36 21.45
CA LEU A 139 8.57 2.20 21.78
C LEU A 139 7.12 2.45 21.35
N TYR A 140 6.67 1.73 20.32
CA TYR A 140 5.36 1.96 19.70
C TYR A 140 4.36 0.86 20.05
N THR A 141 3.09 1.23 20.08
CA THR A 141 1.95 0.34 20.30
C THR A 141 0.78 0.78 19.44
N ASP A 142 -0.21 -0.11 19.25
CA ASP A 142 -1.42 0.15 18.48
C ASP A 142 -1.16 0.75 17.08
N PRO A 143 -0.23 0.21 16.29
CA PRO A 143 -0.04 0.67 14.91
C PRO A 143 -1.26 0.31 14.06
N GLN A 144 -1.35 0.92 12.88
CA GLN A 144 -2.26 0.52 11.81
C GLN A 144 -1.45 0.21 10.55
N ILE A 145 -1.97 -0.65 9.69
CA ILE A 145 -1.37 -0.97 8.40
C ILE A 145 -2.42 -0.67 7.31
N HIS A 146 -2.03 0.16 6.35
CA HIS A 146 -2.78 0.27 5.10
C HIS A 146 -2.17 -0.65 4.07
N THR A 147 -3.00 -1.42 3.38
CA THR A 147 -2.58 -2.32 2.30
C THR A 147 -3.19 -1.90 0.97
N ALA A 148 -2.56 -2.27 -0.14
CA ALA A 148 -3.07 -1.94 -1.48
C ALA A 148 -4.49 -2.46 -1.71
N ARG A 149 -4.84 -3.61 -1.13
CA ARG A 149 -6.18 -4.21 -1.26
C ARG A 149 -7.21 -3.62 -0.30
N GLY A 150 -6.78 -3.09 0.85
CA GLY A 150 -7.67 -2.52 1.86
C GLY A 150 -8.57 -3.52 2.62
N THR A 151 -8.37 -4.83 2.43
CA THR A 151 -9.24 -5.88 2.99
C THR A 151 -8.67 -6.57 4.22
N GLU A 152 -7.40 -6.36 4.53
CA GLU A 152 -6.68 -6.94 5.66
C GLU A 152 -6.63 -5.94 6.82
N TYR A 153 -6.38 -6.41 8.04
CA TYR A 153 -6.17 -5.57 9.25
C TYR A 153 -7.37 -4.71 9.67
N GLY A 154 -8.60 -5.12 9.37
CA GLY A 154 -9.84 -4.50 9.85
C GLY A 154 -10.14 -3.10 9.31
N ASP A 155 -11.15 -2.46 9.89
CA ASP A 155 -11.71 -1.16 9.41
C ASP A 155 -10.74 0.02 9.47
N GLY A 156 -9.65 -0.09 10.22
CA GLY A 156 -8.59 0.94 10.28
C GLY A 156 -7.73 1.00 9.02
N ASN A 157 -7.78 -0.03 8.16
CA ASN A 157 -7.08 -0.09 6.90
C ASN A 157 -7.86 0.66 5.81
N LEU A 158 -7.41 1.87 5.47
CA LEU A 158 -8.05 2.71 4.46
C LEU A 158 -7.57 2.42 3.02
N GLY A 159 -6.81 1.34 2.83
CA GLY A 159 -6.32 0.97 1.51
C GLY A 159 -5.40 2.02 0.89
N LEU A 160 -5.46 2.13 -0.43
CA LEU A 160 -4.69 3.13 -1.22
C LEU A 160 -4.99 4.57 -0.79
N ARG A 161 -6.22 4.86 -0.37
CA ARG A 161 -6.58 6.16 0.17
C ARG A 161 -5.81 6.49 1.45
N GLY A 162 -5.62 5.51 2.34
CA GLY A 162 -4.79 5.69 3.54
C GLY A 162 -3.33 5.98 3.19
N MET A 163 -2.79 5.32 2.17
CA MET A 163 -1.45 5.60 1.64
C MET A 163 -1.36 7.01 1.06
N ALA A 164 -2.35 7.46 0.29
CA ALA A 164 -2.43 8.82 -0.23
C ALA A 164 -2.45 9.87 0.89
N LEU A 165 -3.24 9.64 1.94
CA LEU A 165 -3.30 10.52 3.11
C LEU A 165 -1.95 10.61 3.83
N PHE A 166 -1.23 9.50 3.95
CA PHE A 166 0.12 9.50 4.52
C PHE A 166 1.08 10.33 3.67
N PHE A 167 1.16 10.08 2.36
CA PHE A 167 2.11 10.76 1.49
C PHE A 167 1.81 12.24 1.30
N HIS A 168 0.56 12.67 1.32
CA HIS A 168 0.22 14.09 1.30
C HIS A 168 0.85 14.86 2.48
N SER A 169 0.95 14.23 3.64
CA SER A 169 1.51 14.84 4.86
C SER A 169 2.99 14.53 5.10
N HIS A 170 3.55 13.50 4.42
CA HIS A 170 4.93 13.08 4.60
C HIS A 170 5.91 13.83 3.70
N VAL A 171 6.92 14.44 4.31
CA VAL A 171 8.08 14.97 3.59
C VAL A 171 9.33 14.22 4.04
N CYS A 172 10.14 13.80 3.07
CA CYS A 172 11.38 13.10 3.34
C CYS A 172 12.33 13.94 4.19
N ASN A 173 12.73 13.35 5.31
CA ASN A 173 13.62 13.93 6.30
C ASN A 173 15.05 13.34 6.21
N SER A 174 15.95 13.72 7.13
CA SER A 174 17.33 13.22 7.16
C SER A 174 17.42 11.71 7.36
N VAL A 175 16.49 11.11 8.13
CA VAL A 175 16.45 9.65 8.34
C VAL A 175 16.02 8.93 7.05
N CYS A 176 15.03 9.45 6.31
CA CYS A 176 14.67 8.91 4.99
C CYS A 176 15.89 8.92 4.06
N ARG A 177 16.62 10.04 4.02
CA ARG A 177 17.82 10.17 3.18
C ARG A 177 18.94 9.21 3.62
N SER A 178 19.18 9.04 4.93
CA SER A 178 20.21 8.11 5.43
C SER A 178 19.90 6.66 5.10
N LEU A 179 18.62 6.31 4.97
CA LEU A 179 18.16 4.99 4.53
C LEU A 179 18.10 4.84 3.01
N GLY A 180 18.36 5.92 2.28
CA GLY A 180 18.29 5.97 0.82
C GLY A 180 16.88 5.79 0.28
N LEU A 181 15.86 6.25 1.04
CA LEU A 181 14.47 6.24 0.58
C LEU A 181 14.26 7.33 -0.47
N THR A 182 13.50 6.98 -1.50
CA THR A 182 13.19 7.89 -2.60
C THR A 182 12.01 8.79 -2.22
N PRO A 183 12.11 10.13 -2.38
CA PRO A 183 10.98 11.01 -2.12
C PRO A 183 9.77 10.64 -2.97
N PHE A 184 8.60 10.70 -2.37
CA PHE A 184 7.34 10.60 -3.09
C PHE A 184 7.10 11.89 -3.89
N ASP A 185 6.54 11.76 -5.10
CA ASP A 185 6.28 12.90 -5.98
C ASP A 185 5.11 13.74 -5.45
N LEU A 186 5.40 14.92 -4.93
CA LEU A 186 4.44 15.92 -4.48
C LEU A 186 4.45 17.13 -5.42
N SER A 187 3.33 17.82 -5.53
CA SER A 187 3.23 19.05 -6.29
C SER A 187 4.08 20.19 -5.67
N PRO A 188 4.45 21.22 -6.44
CA PRO A 188 5.17 22.36 -5.88
C PRO A 188 4.41 23.09 -4.75
N ALA A 189 3.07 23.08 -4.78
CA ALA A 189 2.24 23.68 -3.75
C ALA A 189 2.30 22.86 -2.44
N GLU A 190 2.20 21.56 -2.54
CA GLU A 190 2.30 20.64 -1.41
C GLU A 190 3.69 20.69 -0.77
N LEU A 191 4.76 20.67 -1.55
CA LEU A 191 6.14 20.82 -1.06
C LEU A 191 6.34 22.15 -0.33
N LYS A 192 5.74 23.24 -0.82
CA LYS A 192 5.80 24.55 -0.17
C LYS A 192 5.04 24.54 1.15
N ALA A 193 3.83 23.99 1.19
CA ALA A 193 3.02 23.85 2.40
C ALA A 193 3.76 23.04 3.47
N ALA A 194 4.33 21.91 3.07
CA ALA A 194 5.10 21.03 3.95
C ALA A 194 6.39 21.71 4.48
N SER A 195 7.09 22.51 3.67
CA SER A 195 8.28 23.24 4.10
C SER A 195 7.97 24.29 5.17
N CYS A 196 6.79 24.90 5.13
CA CYS A 196 6.34 25.84 6.16
C CYS A 196 6.11 25.14 7.52
N CYS A 197 5.65 23.89 7.51
CA CYS A 197 5.46 23.10 8.73
C CYS A 197 6.79 22.56 9.31
N ALA A 198 7.79 22.35 8.49
CA ALA A 198 9.11 21.82 8.90
C ALA A 198 10.00 22.83 9.65
N ALA A 199 9.58 24.09 9.77
CA ALA A 199 10.34 25.15 10.45
C ALA A 199 10.37 25.02 12.00
N VAL A 200 9.64 24.07 12.58
CA VAL A 200 9.69 23.78 14.02
C VAL A 200 10.82 22.77 14.28
N PRO A 201 11.84 23.13 15.08
CA PRO A 201 12.93 22.20 15.37
C PRO A 201 12.40 20.97 16.10
N PRO A 202 12.83 19.74 15.71
CA PRO A 202 12.39 18.51 16.35
C PRO A 202 12.82 18.50 17.82
N GLN A 203 11.86 18.34 18.72
CA GLN A 203 12.17 18.17 20.13
C GLN A 203 12.87 16.82 20.33
N GLY A 204 14.07 16.84 20.90
CA GLY A 204 14.79 15.65 21.32
C GLY A 204 13.99 14.91 22.39
N SER A 205 13.51 13.70 22.06
CA SER A 205 12.87 12.84 23.06
C SER A 205 13.88 11.84 23.62
N LYS A 206 13.87 11.66 24.94
CA LYS A 206 14.65 10.58 25.57
C LYS A 206 14.02 9.25 25.19
N THR A 207 14.84 8.29 24.78
CA THR A 207 14.42 6.91 24.59
C THR A 207 14.15 6.29 25.95
N CYS A 208 12.95 5.73 26.16
CA CYS A 208 12.66 4.95 27.34
C CYS A 208 13.35 3.60 27.23
N VAL A 209 14.08 3.20 28.26
CA VAL A 209 14.71 1.88 28.34
C VAL A 209 13.74 0.92 29.01
N ARG A 210 13.51 -0.22 28.38
CA ARG A 210 12.64 -1.28 28.90
C ARG A 210 13.17 -1.78 30.25
N GLY A 211 12.29 -1.89 31.24
CA GLY A 211 12.64 -2.40 32.57
C GLY A 211 13.04 -1.34 33.61
N LYS A 212 13.17 -0.06 33.25
CA LYS A 212 13.30 1.06 34.20
C LYS A 212 11.95 1.70 34.48
N GLU A 213 10.97 0.87 34.86
CA GLU A 213 9.62 1.33 35.18
C GLU A 213 9.58 1.81 36.61
N GLU A 214 9.12 3.03 36.88
CA GLU A 214 8.90 3.50 38.24
C GLU A 214 7.85 2.65 38.94
N LEU A 215 8.02 2.48 40.26
CA LEU A 215 7.08 1.77 41.11
C LEU A 215 5.71 2.45 41.05
N CYS A 216 4.70 1.69 40.71
CA CYS A 216 3.35 2.19 40.64
C CYS A 216 2.80 2.67 41.96
N LEU A 217 1.83 3.57 41.86
CA LEU A 217 1.05 4.06 43.00
C LEU A 217 0.68 2.94 43.98
N SER A 218 0.73 3.23 45.28
CA SER A 218 0.29 2.33 46.32
C SER A 218 -1.13 1.83 46.07
N MET A 219 -1.35 0.54 46.33
CA MET A 219 -2.68 -0.04 46.20
C MET A 219 -3.67 0.64 47.15
N SER A 220 -4.91 0.80 46.69
CA SER A 220 -6.02 1.16 47.57
C SER A 220 -6.29 0.05 48.58
N GLU A 221 -6.91 0.38 49.72
CA GLU A 221 -7.26 -0.61 50.74
C GLU A 221 -8.23 -1.68 50.19
N TYR A 222 -9.11 -1.31 49.27
CA TYR A 222 -9.99 -2.25 48.58
C TYR A 222 -9.20 -3.27 47.73
N GLU A 223 -8.21 -2.81 46.97
CA GLU A 223 -7.35 -3.69 46.14
C GLU A 223 -6.52 -4.63 47.04
N LYS A 224 -6.05 -4.16 48.19
CA LYS A 224 -5.30 -5.00 49.18
C LYS A 224 -6.20 -6.09 49.72
N GLN A 225 -7.41 -5.74 50.21
CA GLN A 225 -8.37 -6.71 50.75
C GLN A 225 -8.76 -7.75 49.70
N HIS A 226 -9.05 -7.34 48.51
CA HIS A 226 -9.40 -8.26 47.43
C HIS A 226 -8.22 -9.18 47.03
N LEU A 227 -7.01 -8.68 47.05
CA LEU A 227 -5.81 -9.47 46.84
C LEU A 227 -5.58 -10.49 47.95
N GLU A 228 -5.76 -10.09 49.21
CA GLU A 228 -5.68 -10.99 50.36
C GLU A 228 -6.73 -12.10 50.30
N GLU A 229 -7.96 -11.79 49.88
CA GLU A 229 -9.03 -12.74 49.68
C GLU A 229 -8.68 -13.78 48.57
N VAL A 230 -8.16 -13.29 47.44
CA VAL A 230 -7.75 -14.14 46.33
C VAL A 230 -6.54 -15.02 46.69
N LEU A 231 -5.58 -14.50 47.42
CA LEU A 231 -4.39 -15.25 47.87
C LEU A 231 -4.67 -16.19 49.03
N GLY A 232 -5.64 -15.84 49.91
CA GLY A 232 -6.06 -16.64 51.03
C GLY A 232 -6.92 -17.86 50.69
N GLN A 233 -7.50 -17.92 49.50
CA GLN A 233 -8.25 -19.09 49.06
C GLN A 233 -7.32 -20.30 48.84
N PRO A 234 -7.65 -21.49 49.33
CA PRO A 234 -6.85 -22.69 49.10
C PRO A 234 -6.84 -23.02 47.60
N ARG A 235 -5.71 -22.77 46.98
CA ARG A 235 -5.52 -23.10 45.54
C ARG A 235 -5.53 -24.60 45.41
N LEU A 236 -6.52 -25.13 44.71
CA LEU A 236 -6.43 -26.44 44.06
C LEU A 236 -5.22 -26.37 43.10
N ARG A 237 -4.09 -26.92 43.58
CA ARG A 237 -2.88 -27.04 42.74
C ARG A 237 -3.22 -27.96 41.59
N GLN A 238 -3.53 -27.41 40.41
CA GLN A 238 -3.39 -28.18 39.17
C GLN A 238 -1.89 -28.49 39.06
N ARG A 239 -1.55 -29.76 39.31
CA ARG A 239 -0.21 -30.27 39.06
C ARG A 239 0.06 -30.19 37.56
N THR A 240 0.82 -29.24 37.11
CA THR A 240 1.50 -29.30 35.83
C THR A 240 2.65 -30.29 35.98
N TYR A 241 2.51 -31.44 35.35
CA TYR A 241 3.57 -32.46 35.34
C TYR A 241 4.67 -32.00 34.41
N SER A 242 5.83 -31.67 34.98
CA SER A 242 7.00 -31.22 34.24
C SER A 242 8.01 -32.34 33.91
N ASN A 243 7.66 -33.62 34.15
CA ASN A 243 8.55 -34.73 33.88
C ASN A 243 7.84 -35.90 33.14
N PRO A 244 8.43 -36.44 32.08
CA PRO A 244 7.83 -37.56 31.30
C PRO A 244 7.68 -38.87 32.10
N SER A 245 8.44 -39.05 33.19
CA SER A 245 8.37 -40.25 34.06
C SER A 245 7.13 -40.34 34.95
N ASP A 246 6.38 -39.25 35.12
CA ASP A 246 5.18 -39.24 35.96
C ASP A 246 3.90 -39.56 35.17
N MET A 247 3.96 -39.68 33.84
CA MET A 247 2.80 -39.99 33.01
C MET A 247 2.34 -41.46 33.10
N HIS A 248 3.16 -42.38 33.59
CA HIS A 248 2.82 -43.82 33.63
C HIS A 248 2.01 -44.24 34.87
N LYS A 249 1.76 -43.34 35.83
CA LYS A 249 1.00 -43.67 37.04
C LYS A 249 -0.46 -43.23 37.05
N ALA A 250 -0.93 -42.56 36.01
CA ALA A 250 -2.29 -42.02 35.96
C ALA A 250 -3.24 -42.71 35.00
N GLN A 251 -2.97 -43.96 34.61
CA GLN A 251 -3.90 -44.73 33.80
C GLN A 251 -4.83 -45.53 34.70
N ASN A 252 -5.89 -44.92 35.20
CA ASN A 252 -7.18 -45.55 35.47
C ASN A 252 -8.25 -44.49 35.73
N GLY A 253 -9.07 -44.26 34.70
CA GLY A 253 -10.45 -43.83 34.81
C GLY A 253 -10.75 -42.33 34.81
N ALA A 254 -10.76 -41.69 33.65
CA ALA A 254 -11.71 -40.64 33.23
C ALA A 254 -11.42 -40.20 31.77
N PRO A 255 -12.42 -39.81 30.97
CA PRO A 255 -12.21 -39.49 29.56
C PRO A 255 -11.45 -38.19 29.38
N VAL A 256 -10.31 -38.29 28.70
CA VAL A 256 -9.47 -37.12 28.35
C VAL A 256 -9.99 -36.49 27.06
N LEU A 257 -10.54 -35.30 27.15
CA LEU A 257 -10.74 -34.42 26.01
C LEU A 257 -9.37 -34.00 25.45
N ARG A 258 -9.06 -34.41 24.24
CA ARG A 258 -7.88 -33.96 23.51
C ARG A 258 -8.06 -32.49 23.12
N HIS A 259 -7.37 -31.61 23.81
CA HIS A 259 -7.05 -30.28 23.28
C HIS A 259 -5.81 -30.41 22.41
N GLN A 260 -5.88 -29.86 21.21
CA GLN A 260 -4.71 -29.61 20.37
C GLN A 260 -3.88 -28.50 21.03
N ASP A 261 -2.66 -28.85 21.41
CA ASP A 261 -1.68 -27.93 21.97
C ASP A 261 -1.18 -26.96 20.87
N SER A 262 -1.61 -25.71 20.95
CA SER A 262 -0.82 -24.58 20.46
C SER A 262 0.19 -24.25 21.55
N GLY A 263 1.44 -24.67 21.34
CA GLY A 263 2.50 -24.61 22.34
C GLY A 263 2.96 -23.19 22.70
N PHE A 264 2.39 -22.64 23.75
CA PHE A 264 2.98 -21.51 24.47
C PHE A 264 3.51 -22.02 25.82
N ARG A 265 4.80 -22.32 25.89
CA ARG A 265 5.49 -22.51 27.16
C ARG A 265 5.96 -21.17 27.71
N SER A 266 5.40 -20.76 28.81
CA SER A 266 5.94 -19.72 29.67
C SER A 266 7.19 -20.25 30.37
N LEU A 267 8.35 -19.69 30.06
CA LEU A 267 9.59 -19.96 30.80
C LEU A 267 9.64 -19.08 32.05
N SER A 268 9.69 -19.73 33.19
CA SER A 268 10.06 -19.09 34.44
C SER A 268 11.59 -18.95 34.49
N SER A 269 12.10 -17.71 34.58
CA SER A 269 13.50 -17.44 34.84
C SER A 269 13.84 -17.82 36.29
N GLY A 270 14.73 -18.77 36.45
CA GLY A 270 15.44 -18.99 37.71
C GLY A 270 16.53 -17.93 37.86
N SER A 271 16.51 -17.21 38.98
CA SER A 271 17.57 -16.32 39.38
C SER A 271 18.71 -17.13 40.01
N GLU A 272 19.91 -17.04 39.44
CA GLU A 272 21.14 -17.28 40.22
C GLU A 272 21.89 -15.95 40.35
N ASP A 273 22.09 -15.58 41.63
CA ASP A 273 22.91 -14.45 42.02
C ASP A 273 24.38 -14.67 41.67
N THR A 274 24.96 -13.76 40.91
CA THR A 274 26.38 -13.47 40.98
C THR A 274 26.57 -11.96 40.90
N ASN A 275 27.03 -11.39 42.01
CA ASN A 275 27.56 -10.05 42.11
C ASN A 275 28.84 -9.96 41.25
N ASP A 276 28.88 -9.01 40.33
CA ASP A 276 30.09 -8.32 39.96
C ASP A 276 29.74 -6.89 39.52
N ASP A 277 30.12 -5.97 40.40
CA ASP A 277 30.13 -4.54 40.18
C ASP A 277 31.23 -4.18 39.19
N ASP A 278 30.88 -3.68 38.03
CA ASP A 278 31.76 -2.84 37.22
C ASP A 278 30.93 -1.79 36.45
N PRO A 279 31.12 -0.49 36.71
CA PRO A 279 30.39 0.56 36.06
C PRO A 279 31.01 0.86 34.70
N LEU A 280 30.39 0.41 33.62
CA LEU A 280 30.71 0.90 32.29
C LEU A 280 30.12 2.30 32.10
N GLU A 281 30.98 3.30 32.27
CA GLU A 281 30.77 4.66 31.79
C GLU A 281 30.56 4.64 30.25
N PHE A 282 29.36 5.00 29.82
CA PHE A 282 29.12 5.34 28.42
C PHE A 282 29.26 6.85 28.25
N ASP A 283 30.33 7.25 27.63
CA ASP A 283 30.52 8.60 27.13
C ASP A 283 29.36 9.00 26.19
N LEU A 284 28.58 9.95 26.65
CA LEU A 284 27.61 10.68 25.85
C LEU A 284 28.39 11.70 24.99
N ALA A 285 28.74 11.34 23.79
CA ALA A 285 29.15 12.31 22.80
C ALA A 285 28.00 13.27 22.54
N SER A 286 28.19 14.51 22.94
CA SER A 286 27.33 15.63 22.59
C SER A 286 27.57 15.96 21.12
N ASP A 287 26.62 15.65 20.24
CA ASP A 287 26.61 16.14 18.88
C ASP A 287 26.32 17.65 18.89
N SER A 288 27.37 18.45 18.81
CA SER A 288 27.29 19.84 18.41
C SER A 288 27.12 19.89 16.90
N GLU A 289 25.97 20.35 16.44
CA GLU A 289 25.71 20.62 15.03
C GLU A 289 26.43 21.93 14.65
N ASP A 290 27.57 21.80 13.98
CA ASP A 290 28.15 22.88 13.20
C ASP A 290 27.48 22.92 11.82
N ALA A 291 26.72 24.00 11.59
CA ALA A 291 26.11 24.31 10.32
C ALA A 291 27.17 24.83 9.36
N GLU A 292 27.71 24.00 8.48
CA GLU A 292 28.44 24.47 7.31
C GLU A 292 27.54 24.44 6.06
N SER A 293 27.47 25.62 5.48
CA SER A 293 26.89 25.96 4.21
C SER A 293 27.56 25.17 3.08
N ALA A 294 26.82 24.24 2.47
CA ALA A 294 27.27 23.57 1.25
C ALA A 294 26.55 24.11 0.01
N ASN A 295 27.32 24.71 -0.84
CA ASN A 295 27.01 25.18 -2.19
C ASN A 295 26.29 24.10 -3.03
N SER A 296 25.30 24.58 -3.77
CA SER A 296 24.60 23.81 -4.81
C SER A 296 25.58 23.33 -5.90
N ALA A 297 25.80 22.01 -5.94
CA ALA A 297 26.37 21.37 -7.11
C ALA A 297 25.25 20.88 -8.05
N PRO A 298 25.44 20.97 -9.39
CA PRO A 298 24.40 20.58 -10.34
C PRO A 298 24.14 19.10 -10.32
N ALA A 299 22.86 18.73 -10.48
CA ALA A 299 22.40 17.34 -10.55
C ALA A 299 23.13 16.61 -11.68
N THR A 300 24.04 15.71 -11.33
CA THR A 300 24.66 14.78 -12.27
C THR A 300 23.62 13.75 -12.69
N TYR A 301 23.36 13.70 -13.98
CA TYR A 301 22.55 12.67 -14.63
C TYR A 301 23.22 11.32 -14.43
N VAL A 302 22.66 10.47 -13.60
CA VAL A 302 23.14 9.09 -13.43
C VAL A 302 22.61 8.27 -14.59
N SER A 303 23.48 7.59 -15.34
CA SER A 303 23.11 6.78 -16.49
C SER A 303 22.24 5.57 -16.06
N SER A 304 21.33 5.14 -16.93
CA SER A 304 20.42 4.00 -16.68
C SER A 304 21.13 2.70 -16.29
N GLY A 305 22.38 2.52 -16.74
CA GLY A 305 23.22 1.38 -16.37
C GLY A 305 23.74 1.43 -14.92
N GLU A 306 23.97 2.63 -14.38
CA GLU A 306 24.44 2.81 -13.00
C GLU A 306 23.31 2.60 -11.99
N VAL A 307 22.07 2.97 -12.31
CA VAL A 307 20.90 2.70 -11.45
C VAL A 307 20.64 1.20 -11.34
N ALA A 308 20.69 0.46 -12.45
CA ALA A 308 20.57 -0.99 -12.44
C ALA A 308 21.72 -1.66 -11.68
N SER A 309 22.96 -1.15 -11.83
CA SER A 309 24.13 -1.63 -11.10
C SER A 309 24.05 -1.32 -9.61
N LEU A 310 23.54 -0.16 -9.21
CA LEU A 310 23.31 0.21 -7.81
C LEU A 310 22.22 -0.62 -7.15
N LEU A 311 21.15 -0.97 -7.89
CA LEU A 311 20.10 -1.86 -7.41
C LEU A 311 20.62 -3.30 -7.24
N LEU A 312 21.47 -3.78 -8.14
CA LEU A 312 22.12 -5.10 -8.07
C LEU A 312 23.23 -5.13 -7.01
N GLN A 313 24.02 -4.06 -6.83
CA GLN A 313 25.02 -3.97 -5.78
C GLN A 313 24.41 -3.90 -4.38
N ARG A 314 23.23 -3.28 -4.20
CA ARG A 314 22.48 -3.32 -2.95
C ARG A 314 22.01 -4.73 -2.58
N GLN A 315 21.76 -5.60 -3.56
CA GLN A 315 21.44 -7.02 -3.30
C GLN A 315 22.66 -7.81 -2.80
N ASN A 316 23.89 -7.41 -3.15
CA ASN A 316 25.12 -8.17 -2.87
C ASN A 316 25.96 -7.66 -1.69
N SER A 317 25.68 -6.46 -1.13
CA SER A 317 26.51 -5.86 -0.08
C SER A 317 26.12 -6.22 1.35
N GLY A 318 25.20 -7.13 1.56
CA GLY A 318 24.67 -7.51 2.87
C GLY A 318 25.26 -8.79 3.45
N ARG A 319 26.57 -8.85 3.78
CA ARG A 319 27.00 -9.80 4.81
C ARG A 319 26.63 -9.25 6.17
N PRO A 320 25.77 -9.91 6.97
CA PRO A 320 25.33 -9.42 8.27
C PRO A 320 26.49 -9.50 9.28
N ARG A 321 26.98 -8.37 9.76
CA ARG A 321 27.64 -8.33 11.06
C ARG A 321 26.56 -8.58 12.12
N ARG A 322 26.65 -9.71 12.80
CA ARG A 322 25.85 -10.04 13.98
C ARG A 322 26.05 -8.96 15.05
N THR A 323 25.07 -8.10 15.24
CA THR A 323 24.90 -7.38 16.49
C THR A 323 23.81 -8.10 17.28
N ARG A 324 24.23 -8.71 18.37
CA ARG A 324 23.42 -9.47 19.31
C ARG A 324 22.55 -8.47 20.09
N TYR A 325 21.27 -8.38 19.72
CA TYR A 325 20.24 -7.90 20.62
C TYR A 325 19.34 -9.11 20.92
N GLU A 326 19.68 -9.80 21.98
CA GLU A 326 18.81 -10.81 22.57
C GLU A 326 17.70 -10.07 23.32
N SER A 327 16.53 -9.93 22.72
CA SER A 327 15.31 -9.90 23.52
C SER A 327 15.10 -11.35 23.94
N GLU A 328 15.24 -11.63 25.22
CA GLU A 328 14.94 -12.93 25.81
C GLU A 328 13.45 -13.22 25.65
N GLY A 329 13.11 -13.86 24.55
CA GLY A 329 11.87 -14.52 24.25
C GLY A 329 12.23 -15.72 23.42
N SER A 330 12.00 -16.89 23.96
CA SER A 330 12.18 -18.19 23.33
C SER A 330 11.69 -18.17 21.88
N SER A 331 12.59 -17.90 20.93
CA SER A 331 12.31 -18.12 19.53
C SER A 331 12.42 -19.63 19.25
N THR A 332 11.31 -20.24 18.91
CA THR A 332 11.32 -21.58 18.35
C THR A 332 11.99 -21.54 16.98
N LEU A 333 12.60 -22.65 16.53
CA LEU A 333 13.22 -22.76 15.21
C LEU A 333 12.26 -22.36 14.06
N GLY A 334 10.94 -22.45 14.26
CA GLY A 334 9.92 -21.99 13.34
C GLY A 334 9.91 -20.47 13.16
N ASP A 335 10.01 -19.72 14.25
CA ASP A 335 9.99 -18.25 14.21
C ASP A 335 11.21 -17.67 13.46
N GLU A 336 12.37 -18.30 13.55
CA GLU A 336 13.56 -17.86 12.81
C GLU A 336 13.43 -18.11 11.31
N HIS A 337 12.81 -19.21 10.92
CA HIS A 337 12.56 -19.54 9.52
C HIS A 337 11.54 -18.56 8.91
N GLU A 338 10.42 -18.31 9.56
CA GLU A 338 9.41 -17.34 9.12
C GLU A 338 9.98 -15.92 8.99
N ARG A 339 10.81 -15.50 9.94
CA ARG A 339 11.52 -14.21 9.86
C ARG A 339 12.50 -14.17 8.66
N ALA A 340 13.23 -15.24 8.41
CA ALA A 340 14.14 -15.30 7.28
C ALA A 340 13.38 -15.23 5.95
N GLU A 341 12.25 -15.91 5.82
CA GLU A 341 11.38 -15.85 4.65
C GLU A 341 10.78 -14.44 4.47
N PHE A 342 10.27 -13.82 5.55
CA PHE A 342 9.78 -12.44 5.53
C PHE A 342 10.85 -11.48 4.97
N HIS A 343 12.06 -11.53 5.51
CA HIS A 343 13.15 -10.65 5.05
C HIS A 343 13.54 -10.91 3.58
N LYS A 344 13.49 -12.14 3.13
CA LYS A 344 13.73 -12.48 1.73
C LYS A 344 12.64 -11.90 0.82
N LEU A 345 11.38 -12.05 1.19
CA LEU A 345 10.24 -11.50 0.44
C LEU A 345 10.31 -9.97 0.36
N VAL A 346 10.60 -9.30 1.48
CA VAL A 346 10.75 -7.85 1.54
C VAL A 346 11.91 -7.38 0.64
N ALA A 347 13.06 -8.07 0.67
CA ALA A 347 14.18 -7.72 -0.18
C ALA A 347 13.88 -7.85 -1.68
N MET A 348 13.03 -8.80 -2.07
CA MET A 348 12.62 -9.00 -3.46
C MET A 348 11.59 -7.98 -3.95
N LYS A 349 10.78 -7.43 -3.05
CA LYS A 349 9.66 -6.52 -3.39
C LYS A 349 10.02 -5.04 -3.34
N ALA A 350 11.11 -4.67 -2.65
CA ALA A 350 11.48 -3.27 -2.44
C ALA A 350 11.52 -2.46 -3.75
N ARG A 351 10.83 -1.35 -3.79
CA ARG A 351 10.75 -0.43 -4.93
C ARG A 351 10.83 1.03 -4.49
N PRO A 352 11.48 1.90 -5.29
CA PRO A 352 11.49 3.35 -5.02
C PRO A 352 10.10 3.98 -5.16
N SER A 353 9.79 4.93 -4.29
CA SER A 353 8.50 5.63 -4.24
C SER A 353 8.36 6.80 -5.23
N SER A 354 9.20 6.88 -6.26
CA SER A 354 9.14 7.90 -7.31
C SER A 354 8.59 7.34 -8.62
N VAL A 355 7.69 8.07 -9.23
CA VAL A 355 7.09 7.75 -10.54
C VAL A 355 8.17 7.57 -11.62
N THR A 356 9.19 8.44 -11.65
CA THR A 356 10.30 8.32 -12.62
C THR A 356 11.03 6.98 -12.50
N ASN A 357 11.30 6.55 -11.26
CA ASN A 357 11.94 5.25 -11.02
C ASN A 357 11.02 4.07 -11.37
N GLU A 358 9.73 4.18 -11.07
CA GLU A 358 8.75 3.14 -11.43
C GLU A 358 8.66 2.97 -12.95
N VAL A 359 8.57 4.08 -13.71
CA VAL A 359 8.54 4.05 -15.17
C VAL A 359 9.82 3.44 -15.74
N LEU A 360 10.98 3.83 -15.22
CA LEU A 360 12.27 3.28 -15.64
C LEU A 360 12.37 1.76 -15.38
N ILE A 361 11.97 1.32 -14.18
CA ILE A 361 11.96 -0.11 -13.83
C ILE A 361 11.03 -0.88 -14.78
N ARG A 362 9.84 -0.35 -15.07
CA ARG A 362 8.89 -0.97 -15.99
C ARG A 362 9.46 -1.09 -17.41
N GLN A 363 10.14 -0.06 -17.88
CA GLN A 363 10.79 -0.07 -19.18
C GLN A 363 11.90 -1.13 -19.25
N LEU A 364 12.80 -1.17 -18.27
CA LEU A 364 13.89 -2.15 -18.20
C LEU A 364 13.37 -3.60 -18.15
N LEU A 365 12.29 -3.85 -17.41
CA LEU A 365 11.70 -5.18 -17.33
C LEU A 365 11.03 -5.62 -18.64
N ARG A 366 10.38 -4.69 -19.37
CA ARG A 366 9.86 -4.96 -20.73
C ARG A 366 10.97 -5.32 -21.69
N GLU A 367 12.08 -4.59 -21.68
CA GLU A 367 13.25 -4.85 -22.54
C GLU A 367 13.89 -6.21 -22.26
N GLN A 368 13.80 -6.71 -21.02
CA GLN A 368 14.28 -8.03 -20.61
C GLN A 368 13.31 -9.19 -20.91
N GLY A 369 12.19 -8.91 -21.57
CA GLY A 369 11.19 -9.93 -21.94
C GLY A 369 10.43 -10.50 -20.73
N GLN A 370 10.51 -9.87 -19.58
CA GLN A 370 9.73 -10.26 -18.41
C GLN A 370 8.30 -9.70 -18.53
N HIS A 371 7.44 -10.42 -19.25
CA HIS A 371 6.04 -10.04 -19.47
C HIS A 371 5.13 -10.16 -18.22
N ARG A 372 5.65 -10.63 -17.08
CA ARG A 372 4.92 -10.74 -15.81
C ARG A 372 5.09 -9.52 -14.93
N MET A 373 4.75 -8.35 -15.44
CA MET A 373 4.59 -7.18 -14.57
C MET A 373 3.19 -7.19 -13.95
N PRO A 374 3.04 -6.72 -12.70
CA PRO A 374 1.70 -6.41 -12.21
C PRO A 374 1.08 -5.40 -13.18
N GLN A 375 -0.06 -5.75 -13.73
CA GLN A 375 -0.78 -4.96 -14.75
C GLN A 375 -1.06 -3.53 -14.27
N ARG A 376 -1.15 -3.32 -12.95
CA ARG A 376 -1.46 -2.03 -12.33
C ARG A 376 -0.30 -1.55 -11.45
N SER A 377 0.10 -0.30 -11.61
CA SER A 377 1.05 0.36 -10.73
C SER A 377 0.36 0.79 -9.44
N LEU A 378 0.80 0.28 -8.29
CA LEU A 378 0.29 0.73 -7.00
C LEU A 378 0.61 2.21 -6.76
N LEU A 379 1.79 2.66 -7.17
CA LEU A 379 2.19 4.06 -7.09
C LEU A 379 1.26 4.95 -7.93
N GLY A 380 0.94 4.53 -9.15
CA GLY A 380 -0.02 5.21 -10.02
C GLY A 380 -1.42 5.28 -9.41
N GLN A 381 -1.88 4.21 -8.76
CA GLN A 381 -3.16 4.19 -8.06
C GLN A 381 -3.18 5.13 -6.85
N ILE A 382 -2.07 5.24 -6.11
CA ILE A 382 -1.97 6.19 -4.99
C ILE A 382 -2.05 7.63 -5.50
N HIS A 383 -1.37 7.97 -6.60
CA HIS A 383 -1.49 9.28 -7.21
C HIS A 383 -2.91 9.57 -7.69
N LEU A 384 -3.61 8.59 -8.24
CA LEU A 384 -5.02 8.72 -8.61
C LEU A 384 -5.91 8.99 -7.38
N GLU A 385 -5.69 8.29 -6.28
CA GLU A 385 -6.39 8.56 -5.01
C GLU A 385 -6.06 9.95 -4.45
N MET A 386 -4.85 10.47 -4.63
CA MET A 386 -4.52 11.85 -4.27
C MET A 386 -5.30 12.85 -5.12
N THR A 387 -5.47 12.60 -6.42
CA THR A 387 -6.33 13.41 -7.29
C THR A 387 -7.76 13.47 -6.74
N LYS A 388 -8.35 12.29 -6.43
CA LYS A 388 -9.70 12.17 -5.85
C LYS A 388 -9.79 12.86 -4.47
N CYS A 389 -8.75 12.77 -3.65
CA CYS A 389 -8.71 13.45 -2.35
C CYS A 389 -8.66 14.97 -2.49
N HIS A 390 -7.94 15.51 -3.48
CA HIS A 390 -7.96 16.95 -3.78
C HIS A 390 -9.34 17.40 -4.24
N GLU A 391 -9.93 16.72 -5.22
CA GLU A 391 -11.26 17.02 -5.78
C GLU A 391 -12.35 17.03 -4.70
N ASN A 392 -12.30 16.06 -3.77
CA ASN A 392 -13.22 15.95 -2.65
C ASN A 392 -12.86 16.86 -1.46
N GLY A 393 -11.91 17.78 -1.59
CA GLY A 393 -11.50 18.71 -0.54
C GLY A 393 -10.90 18.09 0.72
N ARG A 394 -10.48 16.82 0.65
CA ARG A 394 -9.96 16.09 1.81
C ARG A 394 -8.67 16.69 2.36
N PHE A 395 -7.93 17.40 1.54
CA PHE A 395 -6.67 18.06 1.89
C PHE A 395 -6.84 19.55 2.24
N SER A 396 -8.09 20.05 2.27
CA SER A 396 -8.37 21.42 2.69
C SER A 396 -8.14 21.58 4.19
N PRO A 397 -7.49 22.69 4.63
CA PRO A 397 -7.24 22.96 6.04
C PRO A 397 -8.52 23.05 6.89
N GLU A 398 -9.63 23.43 6.28
CA GLU A 398 -10.90 23.69 6.97
C GLU A 398 -11.76 22.43 7.13
N GLY A 399 -11.41 21.32 6.50
CA GLY A 399 -12.11 20.03 6.63
C GLY A 399 -13.57 20.06 6.22
N HIS A 400 -14.01 21.10 5.51
CA HIS A 400 -15.40 21.33 5.13
C HIS A 400 -15.71 20.81 3.74
N ILE A 401 -16.98 20.47 3.55
CA ILE A 401 -17.60 20.22 2.24
C ILE A 401 -17.30 21.44 1.37
N ILE A 402 -16.40 21.26 0.42
CA ILE A 402 -16.01 22.32 -0.51
C ILE A 402 -17.11 22.42 -1.56
N ASP A 403 -17.56 23.65 -1.87
CA ASP A 403 -18.32 23.90 -3.07
C ASP A 403 -17.54 23.41 -4.28
N ALA A 404 -18.21 22.79 -5.23
CA ALA A 404 -17.57 22.27 -6.44
C ALA A 404 -16.63 23.33 -7.05
N GLY A 405 -15.36 22.92 -7.27
CA GLY A 405 -14.33 23.79 -7.85
C GLY A 405 -13.47 24.60 -6.86
N ASN A 406 -13.69 24.51 -5.54
CA ASN A 406 -12.87 25.22 -4.55
C ASN A 406 -11.80 24.32 -3.91
N TYR A 407 -10.95 23.72 -4.72
CA TYR A 407 -9.82 22.86 -4.27
C TYR A 407 -8.54 23.20 -5.06
N ASP A 408 -7.40 22.65 -4.67
CA ASP A 408 -6.14 22.83 -5.40
C ASP A 408 -6.14 22.00 -6.70
N GLN A 409 -6.75 22.55 -7.75
CA GLN A 409 -6.82 21.93 -9.08
C GLN A 409 -5.44 21.64 -9.66
N ARG A 410 -4.42 22.47 -9.34
CA ARG A 410 -3.06 22.28 -9.87
C ARG A 410 -2.39 21.05 -9.28
N SER A 411 -2.55 20.84 -7.97
CA SER A 411 -2.04 19.64 -7.33
C SER A 411 -2.83 18.40 -7.76
N ALA A 412 -4.15 18.51 -7.92
CA ALA A 412 -4.97 17.44 -8.46
C ALA A 412 -4.53 17.00 -9.86
N MET A 413 -4.33 17.96 -10.77
CA MET A 413 -3.80 17.72 -12.12
C MET A 413 -2.40 17.11 -12.10
N PHE A 414 -1.51 17.59 -11.23
CA PHE A 414 -0.17 17.04 -11.09
C PHE A 414 -0.23 15.55 -10.75
N HIS A 415 -1.07 15.15 -9.78
CA HIS A 415 -1.21 13.76 -9.40
C HIS A 415 -1.90 12.92 -10.48
N LEU A 416 -2.86 13.47 -11.20
CA LEU A 416 -3.49 12.81 -12.35
C LEU A 416 -2.45 12.50 -13.45
N GLU A 417 -1.59 13.46 -13.77
CA GLU A 417 -0.49 13.25 -14.73
C GLU A 417 0.51 12.19 -14.24
N LYS A 418 0.84 12.17 -12.94
CA LYS A 418 1.70 11.14 -12.35
C LYS A 418 1.08 9.75 -12.41
N ALA A 419 -0.22 9.64 -12.15
CA ALA A 419 -0.97 8.40 -12.29
C ALA A 419 -0.95 7.88 -13.73
N ALA A 420 -1.14 8.78 -14.70
CA ALA A 420 -1.08 8.43 -16.13
C ALA A 420 0.32 8.00 -16.58
N GLN A 421 1.39 8.64 -16.08
CA GLN A 421 2.77 8.22 -16.33
C GLN A 421 3.05 6.80 -15.82
N CYS A 422 2.42 6.40 -14.73
CA CYS A 422 2.47 5.03 -14.21
C CYS A 422 1.55 4.04 -14.97
N GLY A 423 0.80 4.50 -15.97
CA GLY A 423 -0.08 3.67 -16.79
C GLY A 423 -1.44 3.37 -16.14
N SER A 424 -1.94 4.24 -15.25
CA SER A 424 -3.31 4.16 -14.76
C SER A 424 -4.28 4.49 -15.90
N LEU A 425 -5.06 3.50 -16.35
CA LEU A 425 -5.98 3.67 -17.47
C LEU A 425 -7.02 4.78 -17.19
N GLU A 426 -7.60 4.79 -15.99
CA GLU A 426 -8.56 5.83 -15.56
C GLU A 426 -7.96 7.25 -15.67
N ALA A 427 -6.70 7.43 -15.26
CA ALA A 427 -6.01 8.70 -15.38
C ALA A 427 -5.69 9.08 -16.82
N VAL A 428 -5.26 8.12 -17.64
CA VAL A 428 -4.96 8.32 -19.06
C VAL A 428 -6.22 8.72 -19.82
N LEU A 429 -7.34 8.02 -19.59
CA LEU A 429 -8.63 8.33 -20.21
C LEU A 429 -9.16 9.70 -19.78
N THR A 430 -9.05 10.04 -18.49
CA THR A 430 -9.45 11.35 -17.99
C THR A 430 -8.64 12.47 -18.66
N LEU A 431 -7.31 12.32 -18.77
CA LEU A 431 -6.47 13.30 -19.43
C LEU A 431 -6.76 13.38 -20.95
N ALA A 432 -6.98 12.25 -21.61
CA ALA A 432 -7.38 12.26 -23.02
C ALA A 432 -8.65 13.08 -23.24
N LYS A 433 -9.71 12.78 -22.48
CA LYS A 433 -10.99 13.47 -22.55
C LYS A 433 -10.87 14.96 -22.21
N LEU A 434 -10.14 15.28 -21.15
CA LEU A 434 -9.90 16.65 -20.69
C LEU A 434 -9.20 17.51 -21.78
N HIS A 435 -8.14 16.97 -22.37
CA HIS A 435 -7.38 17.67 -23.43
C HIS A 435 -8.16 17.76 -24.77
N LEU A 436 -9.08 16.84 -25.02
CA LEU A 436 -9.97 16.87 -26.20
C LEU A 436 -11.28 17.65 -25.95
N GLY A 437 -11.47 18.25 -24.76
CA GLY A 437 -12.70 18.95 -24.41
C GLY A 437 -13.95 18.05 -24.33
N LEU A 438 -13.75 16.75 -24.02
CA LEU A 438 -14.80 15.77 -23.89
C LEU A 438 -15.22 15.63 -22.41
N HIS A 439 -16.44 15.13 -22.17
CA HIS A 439 -16.92 14.87 -20.80
C HIS A 439 -16.04 13.82 -20.12
N HIS A 440 -15.67 14.07 -18.86
CA HIS A 440 -14.83 13.21 -18.03
C HIS A 440 -15.37 13.14 -16.60
N ASP A 441 -15.07 12.04 -15.88
CA ASP A 441 -15.66 11.73 -14.57
C ASP A 441 -14.87 12.32 -13.40
N LEU A 442 -13.55 12.49 -13.55
CA LEU A 442 -12.68 13.13 -12.54
C LEU A 442 -12.38 14.56 -12.96
N LEU A 443 -12.29 15.46 -11.98
CA LEU A 443 -11.99 16.89 -12.16
C LEU A 443 -12.98 17.56 -13.12
N GLN A 444 -14.27 17.28 -12.98
CA GLN A 444 -15.33 17.70 -13.91
C GLN A 444 -15.43 19.22 -14.10
N ASP A 445 -14.96 19.99 -13.15
CA ASP A 445 -14.92 21.45 -13.15
C ASP A 445 -13.67 22.03 -13.84
N VAL A 446 -12.69 21.19 -14.20
CA VAL A 446 -11.48 21.62 -14.91
C VAL A 446 -11.75 21.64 -16.41
N VAL A 447 -11.59 22.81 -17.01
CA VAL A 447 -11.75 23.01 -18.45
C VAL A 447 -10.44 23.57 -19.00
N LEU A 448 -9.85 22.88 -19.97
CA LEU A 448 -8.69 23.36 -20.70
C LEU A 448 -9.11 24.19 -21.92
N PRO A 449 -8.35 25.25 -22.27
CA PRO A 449 -8.64 26.02 -23.48
C PRO A 449 -8.46 25.15 -24.72
N GLU A 450 -9.33 25.32 -25.71
CA GLU A 450 -9.15 24.70 -27.01
C GLU A 450 -7.85 25.19 -27.65
N SER A 451 -6.95 24.28 -27.96
CA SER A 451 -5.69 24.57 -28.63
C SER A 451 -5.16 23.32 -29.35
N GLU A 452 -4.42 23.54 -30.43
CA GLU A 452 -3.76 22.48 -31.18
C GLU A 452 -2.82 21.63 -30.30
N ASP A 453 -2.16 22.26 -29.32
CA ASP A 453 -1.29 21.57 -28.36
C ASP A 453 -2.09 20.62 -27.46
N ASN A 454 -3.25 21.07 -26.96
CA ASN A 454 -4.14 20.22 -26.17
C ASN A 454 -4.72 19.09 -27.01
N THR A 455 -5.13 19.35 -28.26
CA THR A 455 -5.60 18.30 -29.17
C THR A 455 -4.52 17.25 -29.42
N ASN A 456 -3.28 17.65 -29.63
CA ASN A 456 -2.15 16.74 -29.80
C ASN A 456 -1.94 15.86 -28.56
N LYS A 457 -1.91 16.47 -27.35
CA LYS A 457 -1.77 15.75 -26.07
C LYS A 457 -2.93 14.80 -25.80
N GLY A 458 -4.16 15.25 -26.05
CA GLY A 458 -5.35 14.43 -25.88
C GLY A 458 -5.32 13.19 -26.76
N MET A 459 -4.88 13.36 -28.03
CA MET A 459 -4.70 12.25 -28.94
C MET A 459 -3.54 11.32 -28.52
N ASP A 460 -2.45 11.85 -27.97
CA ASP A 460 -1.36 11.03 -27.42
C ASP A 460 -1.84 10.14 -26.27
N TYR A 461 -2.61 10.69 -25.33
CA TYR A 461 -3.20 9.92 -24.24
C TYR A 461 -4.22 8.90 -24.74
N LEU A 462 -5.04 9.25 -25.75
CA LEU A 462 -6.01 8.33 -26.31
C LEU A 462 -5.33 7.13 -26.99
N ILE A 463 -4.24 7.36 -27.71
CA ILE A 463 -3.41 6.30 -28.29
C ILE A 463 -2.75 5.46 -27.19
N GLN A 464 -2.30 6.08 -26.10
CA GLN A 464 -1.75 5.35 -24.97
C GLN A 464 -2.80 4.43 -24.32
N ALA A 465 -4.04 4.89 -24.15
CA ALA A 465 -5.13 4.08 -23.66
C ALA A 465 -5.44 2.90 -24.60
N ALA A 466 -5.48 3.16 -25.90
CA ALA A 466 -5.68 2.13 -26.92
C ALA A 466 -4.58 1.05 -26.87
N TYR A 467 -3.31 1.42 -26.77
CA TYR A 467 -2.22 0.44 -26.56
C TYR A 467 -2.27 -0.29 -25.22
N SER A 468 -2.98 0.26 -24.24
CA SER A 468 -3.21 -0.42 -22.95
C SER A 468 -4.34 -1.46 -23.01
N GLY A 469 -4.99 -1.63 -24.16
CA GLY A 469 -6.04 -2.61 -24.38
C GLY A 469 -7.47 -2.05 -24.29
N ASP A 470 -7.64 -0.74 -24.10
CA ASP A 470 -8.97 -0.12 -24.05
C ASP A 470 -9.62 -0.07 -25.43
N ARG A 471 -10.61 -0.93 -25.65
CA ARG A 471 -11.31 -1.08 -26.94
C ARG A 471 -12.01 0.21 -27.39
N ALA A 472 -12.63 0.93 -26.47
CA ALA A 472 -13.31 2.19 -26.77
C ALA A 472 -12.33 3.25 -27.29
N SER A 473 -11.12 3.30 -26.71
CA SER A 473 -10.04 4.16 -27.19
C SER A 473 -9.52 3.75 -28.56
N MET A 474 -9.36 2.43 -28.83
CA MET A 474 -8.99 1.94 -30.15
C MET A 474 -9.97 2.42 -31.23
N ILE A 475 -11.28 2.29 -30.98
CA ILE A 475 -12.34 2.74 -31.90
C ILE A 475 -12.29 4.26 -32.07
N SER A 476 -12.08 5.00 -30.99
CA SER A 476 -11.99 6.47 -31.04
C SER A 476 -10.77 6.94 -31.84
N VAL A 477 -9.62 6.28 -31.69
CA VAL A 477 -8.41 6.53 -32.48
C VAL A 477 -8.63 6.18 -33.95
N ALA A 478 -9.26 5.03 -34.23
CA ALA A 478 -9.62 4.62 -35.59
C ALA A 478 -10.51 5.65 -36.28
N LYS A 479 -11.57 6.10 -35.58
CA LYS A 479 -12.50 7.14 -36.10
C LYS A 479 -11.77 8.47 -36.36
N ALA A 480 -10.81 8.86 -35.47
CA ALA A 480 -10.02 10.07 -35.67
C ALA A 480 -9.15 9.99 -36.93
N PHE A 481 -8.47 8.88 -37.19
CA PHE A 481 -7.70 8.68 -38.42
C PHE A 481 -8.57 8.52 -39.65
N ASP A 482 -9.75 7.94 -39.53
CA ASP A 482 -10.70 7.77 -40.60
C ASP A 482 -11.28 9.11 -41.09
N THR A 483 -11.76 9.93 -40.16
CA THR A 483 -12.43 11.19 -40.47
C THR A 483 -11.47 12.38 -40.62
N GLY A 484 -10.33 12.33 -39.97
CA GLY A 484 -9.37 13.44 -39.85
C GLY A 484 -9.69 14.42 -38.74
N THR A 485 -10.64 14.08 -37.84
CA THR A 485 -11.03 14.92 -36.69
C THR A 485 -10.17 14.63 -35.44
N ASN A 486 -9.94 15.61 -34.59
CA ASN A 486 -9.19 15.49 -33.34
C ASN A 486 -7.73 14.99 -33.45
N LEU A 487 -7.14 15.02 -34.65
CA LEU A 487 -5.77 14.54 -34.88
C LEU A 487 -4.71 15.54 -34.41
N GLY A 488 -5.08 16.82 -34.21
CA GLY A 488 -4.14 17.92 -34.01
C GLY A 488 -3.27 18.19 -35.22
N THR A 489 -2.19 18.95 -35.03
CA THR A 489 -1.24 19.31 -36.11
C THR A 489 -0.16 18.26 -36.32
N SER A 490 0.09 17.39 -35.35
CA SER A 490 1.15 16.37 -35.37
C SER A 490 0.81 15.19 -36.25
N ARG A 491 -0.45 14.98 -36.61
CA ARG A 491 -0.96 13.81 -37.32
C ARG A 491 -1.78 14.22 -38.52
N LYS A 492 -1.89 13.32 -39.52
CA LYS A 492 -2.70 13.50 -40.70
C LYS A 492 -3.71 12.37 -40.81
N ARG A 493 -4.82 12.63 -41.49
CA ARG A 493 -5.78 11.61 -41.88
C ARG A 493 -5.08 10.44 -42.56
N SER A 494 -5.33 9.20 -42.09
CA SER A 494 -4.66 8.00 -42.60
C SER A 494 -5.61 6.80 -42.49
N TRP A 495 -6.13 6.33 -43.59
CA TRP A 495 -6.98 5.15 -43.57
C TRP A 495 -6.21 3.87 -43.31
N LYS A 496 -4.92 3.86 -43.59
CA LYS A 496 -4.04 2.75 -43.18
C LYS A 496 -4.00 2.59 -41.67
N ASP A 497 -3.88 3.69 -40.94
CA ASP A 497 -3.87 3.66 -39.47
C ASP A 497 -5.29 3.43 -38.92
N ALA A 498 -6.32 3.95 -39.59
CA ALA A 498 -7.70 3.70 -39.18
C ALA A 498 -8.05 2.20 -39.24
N VAL A 499 -7.76 1.50 -40.34
CA VAL A 499 -7.99 0.06 -40.44
C VAL A 499 -7.19 -0.75 -39.46
N TYR A 500 -5.94 -0.36 -39.15
CA TYR A 500 -5.13 -1.00 -38.12
C TYR A 500 -5.82 -0.97 -36.76
N TRP A 501 -6.31 0.20 -36.35
CA TRP A 501 -6.97 0.36 -35.05
C TRP A 501 -8.36 -0.29 -35.02
N TYR A 502 -9.12 -0.26 -36.11
CA TYR A 502 -10.38 -0.99 -36.21
C TYR A 502 -10.17 -2.51 -36.09
N ASP A 503 -9.16 -3.06 -36.76
CA ASP A 503 -8.82 -4.48 -36.72
C ASP A 503 -8.41 -4.90 -35.29
N LEU A 504 -7.59 -4.08 -34.63
CA LEU A 504 -7.21 -4.32 -33.25
C LEU A 504 -8.44 -4.29 -32.29
N ALA A 505 -9.38 -3.36 -32.53
CA ALA A 505 -10.61 -3.28 -31.74
C ALA A 505 -11.57 -4.46 -32.00
N VAL A 506 -11.58 -5.03 -33.21
CA VAL A 506 -12.35 -6.26 -33.51
C VAL A 506 -11.78 -7.48 -32.81
N THR A 507 -10.44 -7.58 -32.73
CA THR A 507 -9.75 -8.72 -32.10
C THR A 507 -9.65 -8.61 -30.60
N THR A 508 -9.88 -7.42 -30.03
CA THR A 508 -9.87 -7.20 -28.57
C THR A 508 -11.27 -7.47 -28.02
N THR A 509 -11.38 -8.54 -27.23
CA THR A 509 -12.56 -8.78 -26.40
C THR A 509 -12.39 -8.02 -25.09
N ASP A 510 -13.40 -7.24 -24.72
CA ASP A 510 -13.45 -6.72 -23.35
C ASP A 510 -13.62 -7.92 -22.43
N ASP A 511 -12.59 -8.21 -21.62
CA ASP A 511 -12.61 -9.22 -20.54
C ASP A 511 -13.47 -8.74 -19.35
N ASP A 512 -14.56 -8.01 -19.63
CA ASP A 512 -15.53 -7.66 -18.60
C ASP A 512 -16.31 -8.92 -18.20
N GLU A 513 -16.22 -9.20 -16.94
CA GLU A 513 -16.75 -10.29 -16.18
C GLU A 513 -18.18 -10.69 -16.61
N GLY A 514 -18.29 -11.69 -17.44
CA GLY A 514 -19.60 -12.27 -17.71
C GLY A 514 -19.88 -12.81 -19.09
N GLY A 515 -19.00 -12.65 -20.05
CA GLY A 515 -18.93 -13.47 -21.29
C GLY A 515 -20.20 -13.63 -22.12
N GLU A 516 -21.30 -12.97 -21.82
CA GLU A 516 -22.47 -12.92 -22.70
C GLU A 516 -22.40 -11.65 -23.53
N TYR A 517 -22.15 -11.83 -24.83
CA TYR A 517 -22.28 -10.80 -25.84
C TYR A 517 -23.64 -10.13 -25.74
N ASP A 518 -23.68 -8.97 -25.09
CA ASP A 518 -24.83 -8.09 -25.10
C ASP A 518 -24.83 -7.34 -26.46
N GLY A 519 -25.81 -7.59 -27.28
CA GLY A 519 -26.02 -6.88 -28.54
C GLY A 519 -26.30 -5.38 -28.41
N CYS A 520 -26.10 -4.81 -27.23
CA CYS A 520 -26.19 -3.41 -26.89
C CYS A 520 -24.83 -2.70 -26.84
N MET A 521 -23.71 -3.40 -27.17
CA MET A 521 -22.40 -2.75 -27.27
C MET A 521 -22.42 -1.60 -28.27
N ASP A 522 -21.92 -0.45 -27.84
CA ASP A 522 -21.58 0.64 -28.75
C ASP A 522 -20.49 0.15 -29.72
N ASP A 523 -20.70 0.32 -31.04
CA ASP A 523 -19.78 -0.09 -32.10
C ASP A 523 -19.42 -1.62 -32.07
N PRO A 524 -20.40 -2.52 -32.32
CA PRO A 524 -20.14 -3.96 -32.40
C PRO A 524 -19.23 -4.30 -33.59
N SER A 525 -18.51 -5.44 -33.49
CA SER A 525 -17.47 -5.85 -34.45
C SER A 525 -17.95 -5.84 -35.92
N TYR A 526 -19.16 -6.28 -36.19
CA TYR A 526 -19.71 -6.26 -37.54
C TYR A 526 -19.82 -4.85 -38.17
N LEU A 527 -20.00 -3.79 -37.35
CA LEU A 527 -19.97 -2.40 -37.83
C LEU A 527 -18.55 -1.94 -38.13
N LEU A 528 -17.58 -2.32 -37.30
CA LEU A 528 -16.18 -2.00 -37.49
C LEU A 528 -15.61 -2.71 -38.74
N LEU A 529 -15.95 -3.97 -38.93
CA LEU A 529 -15.58 -4.76 -40.11
C LEU A 529 -16.18 -4.16 -41.40
N ALA A 530 -17.46 -3.80 -41.38
CA ALA A 530 -18.10 -3.16 -42.50
C ALA A 530 -17.45 -1.80 -42.84
N ARG A 531 -17.06 -1.02 -41.82
CA ARG A 531 -16.37 0.24 -42.06
C ARG A 531 -14.98 0.03 -42.69
N GLN A 532 -14.23 -0.97 -42.22
CA GLN A 532 -12.95 -1.33 -42.83
C GLN A 532 -13.14 -1.73 -44.30
N ALA A 533 -14.17 -2.52 -44.59
CA ALA A 533 -14.50 -2.92 -45.97
C ALA A 533 -14.76 -1.70 -46.86
N GLU A 534 -15.54 -0.72 -46.41
CA GLU A 534 -15.76 0.53 -47.13
C GLU A 534 -14.44 1.24 -47.46
N LEU A 535 -13.51 1.35 -46.47
CA LEU A 535 -12.22 2.01 -46.66
C LEU A 535 -11.32 1.29 -47.67
N TYR A 536 -11.31 -0.05 -47.68
CA TYR A 536 -10.57 -0.84 -48.67
C TYR A 536 -11.19 -0.75 -50.06
N LEU A 537 -12.52 -0.68 -50.16
CA LEU A 537 -13.21 -0.56 -51.45
C LEU A 537 -12.96 0.79 -52.12
N GLU A 538 -12.96 1.86 -51.32
CA GLU A 538 -12.74 3.23 -51.79
C GLU A 538 -11.26 3.50 -52.09
N GLY A 539 -10.37 3.10 -51.17
CA GLY A 539 -8.95 3.43 -51.20
C GLY A 539 -8.68 4.92 -50.97
N GLY A 540 -7.52 5.27 -50.50
CA GLY A 540 -7.12 6.66 -50.27
C GLY A 540 -6.45 6.89 -48.92
N PHE A 541 -5.96 8.08 -48.67
CA PHE A 541 -5.28 8.48 -47.45
C PHE A 541 -4.24 7.45 -46.96
N GLY A 542 -3.42 6.93 -47.91
CA GLY A 542 -2.36 5.96 -47.60
C GLY A 542 -2.79 4.50 -47.58
N LEU A 543 -4.07 4.19 -47.81
CA LEU A 543 -4.61 2.85 -48.01
C LEU A 543 -4.80 2.56 -49.49
N ASN A 544 -4.26 1.46 -49.97
CA ASN A 544 -4.49 1.00 -51.32
C ASN A 544 -5.90 0.40 -51.44
N ARG A 545 -6.57 0.64 -52.57
CA ARG A 545 -7.84 -0.03 -52.91
C ARG A 545 -7.62 -1.53 -53.02
N ASP A 546 -8.48 -2.30 -52.38
CA ASP A 546 -8.43 -3.77 -52.41
C ASP A 546 -9.85 -4.33 -52.31
N CYS A 547 -10.45 -4.58 -53.50
CA CYS A 547 -11.80 -5.10 -53.59
C CYS A 547 -11.94 -6.51 -53.04
N ASN A 548 -10.89 -7.34 -53.14
CA ASN A 548 -10.91 -8.68 -52.56
C ASN A 548 -11.00 -8.64 -51.04
N LYS A 549 -10.12 -7.83 -50.40
CA LYS A 549 -10.12 -7.63 -48.94
C LYS A 549 -11.43 -7.02 -48.46
N ALA A 550 -12.01 -6.07 -49.20
CA ALA A 550 -13.31 -5.49 -48.91
C ALA A 550 -14.43 -6.54 -48.92
N GLY A 551 -14.46 -7.41 -49.94
CA GLY A 551 -15.43 -8.50 -50.03
C GLY A 551 -15.34 -9.49 -48.87
N GLU A 552 -14.11 -9.90 -48.47
CA GLU A 552 -13.87 -10.78 -47.34
C GLU A 552 -14.36 -10.15 -46.01
N LEU A 553 -14.07 -8.86 -45.77
CA LEU A 553 -14.49 -8.15 -44.58
C LEU A 553 -16.01 -7.97 -44.50
N TYR A 554 -16.69 -7.67 -45.64
CA TYR A 554 -18.15 -7.63 -45.70
C TYR A 554 -18.78 -8.99 -45.43
N GLN A 555 -18.19 -10.07 -45.93
CA GLN A 555 -18.66 -11.43 -45.64
C GLN A 555 -18.55 -11.73 -44.13
N THR A 556 -17.41 -11.46 -43.52
CA THR A 556 -17.23 -11.63 -42.09
C THR A 556 -18.20 -10.77 -41.26
N ALA A 557 -18.39 -9.51 -41.66
CA ALA A 557 -19.38 -8.62 -41.03
C ALA A 557 -20.81 -9.17 -41.13
N ALA A 558 -21.17 -9.80 -42.27
CA ALA A 558 -22.48 -10.42 -42.45
C ALA A 558 -22.66 -11.66 -41.57
N GLU A 559 -21.62 -12.49 -41.41
CA GLU A 559 -21.62 -13.66 -40.53
C GLU A 559 -21.80 -13.25 -39.07
N GLU A 560 -21.04 -12.26 -38.59
CA GLU A 560 -21.17 -11.73 -37.23
C GLU A 560 -22.53 -11.04 -36.99
N ALA A 561 -23.02 -10.24 -37.97
CA ALA A 561 -24.34 -9.65 -37.87
C ALA A 561 -25.46 -10.72 -37.82
N THR A 562 -25.24 -11.87 -38.48
CA THR A 562 -26.16 -13.02 -38.43
C THR A 562 -26.12 -13.63 -37.02
N ALA A 563 -24.95 -13.85 -36.47
CA ALA A 563 -24.77 -14.36 -35.09
C ALA A 563 -25.43 -13.43 -34.07
N ALA A 564 -25.33 -12.11 -34.30
CA ALA A 564 -25.98 -11.08 -33.47
C ALA A 564 -27.48 -10.91 -33.75
N MET A 565 -28.12 -11.80 -34.55
CA MET A 565 -29.53 -11.76 -34.92
C MET A 565 -29.96 -10.48 -35.67
N LYS A 566 -29.05 -9.79 -36.35
CA LYS A 566 -29.27 -8.57 -37.13
C LYS A 566 -29.52 -8.89 -38.62
N GLY A 567 -30.45 -9.78 -38.91
CA GLY A 567 -30.64 -10.37 -40.23
C GLY A 567 -30.80 -9.39 -41.41
N ARG A 568 -31.43 -8.21 -41.21
CA ARG A 568 -31.51 -7.19 -42.27
C ARG A 568 -30.13 -6.61 -42.62
N LEU A 569 -29.30 -6.42 -41.61
CA LEU A 569 -27.95 -5.88 -41.73
C LEU A 569 -27.01 -6.92 -42.34
N ALA A 570 -27.14 -8.17 -41.91
CA ALA A 570 -26.42 -9.30 -42.50
C ALA A 570 -26.68 -9.43 -44.01
N ASN A 571 -27.95 -9.40 -44.42
CA ASN A 571 -28.29 -9.43 -45.86
C ASN A 571 -27.69 -8.26 -46.65
N LYS A 572 -27.68 -7.05 -46.06
CA LYS A 572 -27.02 -5.89 -46.67
C LYS A 572 -25.53 -6.14 -46.89
N TYR A 573 -24.84 -6.68 -45.89
CA TYR A 573 -23.41 -6.94 -46.00
C TYR A 573 -23.08 -8.06 -46.97
N TYR A 574 -23.88 -9.13 -47.07
CA TYR A 574 -23.72 -10.14 -48.09
C TYR A 574 -23.83 -9.55 -49.51
N MET A 575 -24.81 -8.66 -49.77
CA MET A 575 -24.94 -7.97 -51.07
C MET A 575 -23.72 -7.10 -51.37
N LEU A 576 -23.21 -6.35 -50.35
CA LEU A 576 -22.01 -5.52 -50.53
C LEU A 576 -20.75 -6.37 -50.76
N SER A 577 -20.67 -7.55 -50.17
CA SER A 577 -19.58 -8.50 -50.42
C SER A 577 -19.58 -8.99 -51.88
N GLU A 578 -20.74 -9.38 -52.41
CA GLU A 578 -20.90 -9.78 -53.83
C GLU A 578 -20.55 -8.63 -54.78
N GLU A 579 -20.99 -7.41 -54.44
CA GLU A 579 -20.66 -6.21 -55.22
C GLU A 579 -19.15 -5.93 -55.21
N ALA A 580 -18.47 -6.05 -54.06
CA ALA A 580 -17.03 -5.86 -53.95
C ALA A 580 -16.25 -6.90 -54.76
N PHE A 581 -16.65 -8.17 -54.74
CA PHE A 581 -16.01 -9.22 -55.55
C PHE A 581 -16.27 -9.06 -57.06
N SER A 582 -17.44 -8.54 -57.48
CA SER A 582 -17.72 -8.28 -58.90
C SER A 582 -16.80 -7.21 -59.48
N GLN A 583 -16.36 -6.24 -58.70
CA GLN A 583 -15.43 -5.19 -59.12
C GLN A 583 -14.01 -5.70 -59.39
N ILE A 584 -13.65 -6.90 -58.92
CA ILE A 584 -12.35 -7.53 -59.21
C ILE A 584 -12.30 -8.02 -60.68
N GLU A 585 -13.45 -8.42 -61.24
CA GLU A 585 -13.52 -8.93 -62.61
C GLU A 585 -13.48 -7.80 -63.66
N GLU A 586 -13.70 -6.55 -63.27
CA GLU A 586 -13.69 -5.36 -64.11
C GLU A 586 -12.36 -4.62 -64.19
N ASP A 587 -11.46 -4.79 -63.20
CA ASP A 587 -10.09 -4.23 -63.11
C ASP A 587 -9.07 -5.23 -63.67
#